data_7ee55f2eb9832db998fe2f0eeea66cf9
#
_entry.id   7ee55f2eb9832db998fe2f0eeea66cf9
#
_cell.length_a   1.000
_cell.length_b   1.000
_cell.length_c   1.000
_cell.angle_alpha   90.00
_cell.angle_beta   90.00
_cell.angle_gamma   90.00
#
_symmetry.space_group_name_H-M   'P 1'
#
loop_
_entity.id
_entity.type
_entity.pdbx_description
1 polymer ?
#
loop_
_entity_poly.entity_id
_entity_poly.type
_entity_poly.pdbx_seq_one_letter_code
_entity_poly.pdbx_strand_id
1 'polypeptide(L)'
;GTREAVSLVEQKAFLETVSGKLVLGYGYDERYAKLLEQYGAAGWVQIWTSGETQIHEDTVSPVWGTPDMDSSLFQLKMPVLAVSKPVGERILEKLEQYQQDGKILYADLESQVDTGVKQVELPIAEIPGKSEDFVLLSCHYDTWYRGAFDNCTADALALELARYFKDRSDQLQYSLRIAWWPGHSNGRYM
;
A
#
# COMPACT_ATOMS: atom_id res chain seq x y z
N GLY A 1 6.38 8.64 19.52
CA GLY A 1 5.81 7.88 20.63
C GLY A 1 6.15 6.42 20.46
N THR A 2 6.74 5.82 21.48
CA THR A 2 7.00 4.39 21.57
C THR A 2 5.66 3.67 21.55
N ARG A 3 5.47 2.74 20.62
CA ARG A 3 4.36 1.78 20.69
C ARG A 3 4.61 0.95 21.95
N GLU A 4 3.77 1.08 22.96
CA GLU A 4 3.73 0.11 24.03
C GLU A 4 3.32 -1.24 23.41
N ALA A 5 4.10 -2.26 23.70
CA ALA A 5 3.78 -3.61 23.25
C ALA A 5 2.56 -4.08 24.04
N VAL A 6 1.41 -4.10 23.36
CA VAL A 6 0.18 -4.68 23.93
C VAL A 6 0.34 -6.18 24.01
N SER A 7 0.03 -6.78 25.14
CA SER A 7 0.13 -8.23 25.33
C SER A 7 -0.83 -8.97 24.38
N LEU A 8 -0.48 -10.21 23.99
CA LEU A 8 -1.36 -11.06 23.16
C LEU A 8 -2.75 -11.26 23.79
N VAL A 9 -2.82 -11.27 25.12
CA VAL A 9 -4.09 -11.41 25.87
C VAL A 9 -4.96 -10.18 25.69
N GLU A 10 -4.38 -8.99 25.79
CA GLU A 10 -5.10 -7.72 25.59
C GLU A 10 -5.53 -7.55 24.13
N GLN A 11 -4.69 -7.93 23.17
CA GLN A 11 -5.06 -7.95 21.76
C GLN A 11 -6.26 -8.87 21.50
N LYS A 12 -6.25 -10.07 22.07
CA LYS A 12 -7.37 -11.01 21.92
C LYS A 12 -8.64 -10.46 22.56
N ALA A 13 -8.55 -9.93 23.77
CA ALA A 13 -9.69 -9.32 24.46
C ALA A 13 -10.31 -8.16 23.65
N PHE A 14 -9.46 -7.32 23.02
CA PHE A 14 -9.91 -6.26 22.14
C PHE A 14 -10.62 -6.83 20.90
N LEU A 15 -10.02 -7.81 20.23
CA LEU A 15 -10.58 -8.43 19.03
C LEU A 15 -11.95 -9.07 19.28
N GLU A 16 -12.19 -9.64 20.46
CA GLU A 16 -13.49 -10.19 20.86
C GLU A 16 -14.59 -9.10 20.97
N THR A 17 -14.22 -7.82 20.99
CA THR A 17 -15.18 -6.70 21.08
C THR A 17 -15.52 -6.04 19.74
N VAL A 18 -14.83 -6.37 18.64
CA VAL A 18 -14.92 -5.61 17.37
C VAL A 18 -16.06 -6.03 16.46
N SER A 19 -16.73 -7.14 16.73
CA SER A 19 -17.80 -7.65 15.87
C SER A 19 -18.89 -6.60 15.62
N GLY A 20 -19.18 -6.36 14.34
CA GLY A 20 -20.16 -5.37 13.86
C GLY A 20 -19.75 -3.91 14.06
N LYS A 21 -18.51 -3.64 14.46
CA LYS A 21 -18.03 -2.26 14.72
C LYS A 21 -17.01 -1.80 13.67
N LEU A 22 -16.99 -0.49 13.44
CA LEU A 22 -15.87 0.15 12.77
C LEU A 22 -14.72 0.30 13.77
N VAL A 23 -13.54 -0.16 13.37
CA VAL A 23 -12.32 -0.01 14.16
C VAL A 23 -11.56 1.20 13.66
N LEU A 24 -11.12 2.07 14.57
CA LEU A 24 -10.28 3.23 14.27
C LEU A 24 -8.93 3.04 14.95
N GLY A 25 -7.85 3.22 14.22
CA GLY A 25 -6.52 3.06 14.80
C GLY A 25 -5.40 3.59 13.92
N TYR A 26 -4.26 3.82 14.56
CA TYR A 26 -3.03 4.25 13.90
C TYR A 26 -2.31 3.09 13.23
N GLY A 27 -1.64 3.43 12.16
CA GLY A 27 -0.70 2.54 11.51
C GLY A 27 -1.27 1.77 10.35
N TYR A 28 -0.43 0.91 9.86
CA TYR A 28 -0.61 0.10 8.69
C TYR A 28 -0.16 -1.32 9.01
N ASP A 29 -1.05 -2.28 8.84
CA ASP A 29 -0.75 -3.70 8.98
C ASP A 29 -1.85 -4.54 8.30
N GLU A 30 -1.53 -5.09 7.14
CA GLU A 30 -2.46 -5.90 6.35
C GLU A 30 -2.88 -7.19 7.05
N ARG A 31 -2.00 -7.75 7.90
CA ARG A 31 -2.34 -8.96 8.67
C ARG A 31 -3.34 -8.63 9.78
N TYR A 32 -3.17 -7.46 10.37
CA TYR A 32 -4.11 -6.97 11.37
C TYR A 32 -5.48 -6.68 10.76
N ALA A 33 -5.54 -6.13 9.55
CA ALA A 33 -6.77 -5.94 8.81
C ALA A 33 -7.52 -7.27 8.61
N LYS A 34 -6.81 -8.32 8.21
CA LYS A 34 -7.39 -9.66 8.05
C LYS A 34 -7.87 -10.26 9.36
N LEU A 35 -7.14 -10.01 10.44
CA LEU A 35 -7.54 -10.44 11.76
C LEU A 35 -8.83 -9.74 12.24
N LEU A 36 -8.95 -8.43 12.03
CA LEU A 36 -10.18 -7.69 12.31
C LEU A 36 -11.38 -8.25 11.53
N GLU A 37 -11.18 -8.55 10.24
CA GLU A 37 -12.21 -9.19 9.42
C GLU A 37 -12.65 -10.55 10.00
N GLN A 38 -11.69 -11.39 10.41
CA GLN A 38 -11.98 -12.70 11.01
C GLN A 38 -12.77 -12.61 12.31
N TYR A 39 -12.59 -11.55 13.07
CA TYR A 39 -13.36 -11.26 14.28
C TYR A 39 -14.65 -10.48 14.01
N GLY A 40 -15.01 -10.29 12.75
CA GLY A 40 -16.29 -9.72 12.33
C GLY A 40 -16.38 -8.20 12.42
N ALA A 41 -15.27 -7.48 12.41
CA ALA A 41 -15.31 -6.03 12.30
C ALA A 41 -16.04 -5.60 11.02
N ALA A 42 -16.83 -4.54 11.10
CA ALA A 42 -17.57 -3.99 9.96
C ALA A 42 -16.70 -3.17 9.01
N GLY A 43 -15.57 -2.68 9.49
CA GLY A 43 -14.60 -1.93 8.70
C GLY A 43 -13.44 -1.42 9.55
N TRP A 44 -12.40 -0.97 8.87
CA TRP A 44 -11.25 -0.37 9.54
C TRP A 44 -10.94 1.00 8.95
N VAL A 45 -10.81 1.98 9.82
CA VAL A 45 -10.35 3.33 9.49
C VAL A 45 -8.93 3.49 10.02
N GLN A 46 -7.98 3.57 9.12
CA GLN A 46 -6.56 3.75 9.42
C GLN A 46 -6.24 5.24 9.56
N ILE A 47 -5.58 5.60 10.63
CA ILE A 47 -5.05 6.95 10.82
C ILE A 47 -3.60 6.96 10.37
N TRP A 48 -3.31 7.75 9.33
CA TRP A 48 -1.94 7.93 8.87
C TRP A 48 -1.09 8.64 9.93
N THR A 49 0.11 8.14 10.18
CA THR A 49 0.94 8.60 11.29
C THR A 49 1.77 9.85 11.01
N SER A 50 1.92 10.23 9.73
CA SER A 50 2.62 11.46 9.36
C SER A 50 1.82 12.70 9.79
N GLY A 51 2.51 13.76 10.16
CA GLY A 51 1.89 15.05 10.47
C GLY A 51 1.31 15.79 9.27
N GLU A 52 1.47 15.26 8.08
CA GLU A 52 0.95 15.83 6.84
C GLU A 52 -0.57 15.65 6.75
N THR A 53 -1.20 16.52 5.98
CA THR A 53 -2.65 16.44 5.72
C THR A 53 -3.00 15.47 4.60
N GLN A 54 -2.00 14.95 3.92
CA GLN A 54 -2.17 13.97 2.85
C GLN A 54 -2.38 12.58 3.42
N ILE A 55 -3.11 11.76 2.66
CA ILE A 55 -3.39 10.39 3.01
C ILE A 55 -2.42 9.49 2.26
N HIS A 56 -1.82 8.54 2.92
CA HIS A 56 -1.05 7.50 2.26
C HIS A 56 -1.99 6.42 1.71
N GLU A 57 -1.83 6.07 0.45
CA GLU A 57 -2.61 5.03 -0.21
C GLU A 57 -1.93 3.68 0.05
N ASP A 58 -2.32 3.02 1.13
CA ASP A 58 -1.70 1.77 1.52
C ASP A 58 -2.35 0.55 0.87
N THR A 59 -1.53 -0.44 0.59
CA THR A 59 -1.98 -1.78 0.27
C THR A 59 -2.42 -2.50 1.54
N VAL A 60 -3.69 -2.86 1.62
CA VAL A 60 -4.26 -3.52 2.81
C VAL A 60 -4.44 -5.04 2.63
N SER A 61 -4.02 -5.57 1.50
CA SER A 61 -4.08 -7.01 1.25
C SER A 61 -2.84 -7.73 1.81
N PRO A 62 -3.00 -8.82 2.56
CA PRO A 62 -1.88 -9.68 2.96
C PRO A 62 -1.32 -10.52 1.79
N VAL A 63 -1.96 -10.45 0.64
CA VAL A 63 -1.51 -11.14 -0.58
C VAL A 63 -0.58 -10.23 -1.35
N TRP A 64 0.65 -10.66 -1.52
CA TRP A 64 1.67 -9.97 -2.30
C TRP A 64 1.89 -10.67 -3.63
N GLY A 65 1.90 -9.90 -4.71
CA GLY A 65 1.99 -10.43 -6.07
C GLY A 65 0.65 -10.88 -6.64
N THR A 66 0.69 -11.68 -7.69
CA THR A 66 -0.51 -12.23 -8.34
C THR A 66 -1.17 -13.27 -7.44
N PRO A 67 -2.43 -13.10 -7.03
CA PRO A 67 -3.13 -14.08 -6.23
C PRO A 67 -3.30 -15.40 -7.01
N ASP A 68 -3.04 -16.51 -6.36
CA ASP A 68 -3.44 -17.84 -6.79
C ASP A 68 -4.72 -18.31 -6.09
N MET A 69 -5.12 -19.54 -6.33
CA MET A 69 -6.34 -20.10 -5.74
C MET A 69 -6.29 -20.11 -4.22
N ASP A 70 -5.12 -20.37 -3.63
CA ASP A 70 -4.95 -20.47 -2.18
C ASP A 70 -4.83 -19.08 -1.55
N SER A 71 -4.00 -18.22 -2.11
CA SER A 71 -3.77 -16.87 -1.58
C SER A 71 -4.98 -15.95 -1.76
N SER A 72 -5.83 -16.19 -2.77
CA SER A 72 -7.06 -15.41 -2.97
C SER A 72 -8.02 -15.46 -1.77
N LEU A 73 -7.95 -16.55 -0.97
CA LEU A 73 -8.72 -16.69 0.26
C LEU A 73 -8.32 -15.68 1.35
N PHE A 74 -7.10 -15.17 1.26
CA PHE A 74 -6.58 -14.18 2.20
C PHE A 74 -6.87 -12.73 1.79
N GLN A 75 -7.43 -12.52 0.60
CA GLN A 75 -7.86 -11.18 0.20
C GLN A 75 -8.89 -10.62 1.17
N LEU A 76 -8.77 -9.32 1.45
CA LEU A 76 -9.67 -8.63 2.35
C LEU A 76 -11.01 -8.37 1.65
N LYS A 77 -12.10 -8.60 2.38
CA LYS A 77 -13.47 -8.27 1.94
C LYS A 77 -14.07 -7.14 2.76
N MET A 78 -13.52 -6.93 3.95
CA MET A 78 -13.91 -5.84 4.83
C MET A 78 -13.45 -4.50 4.26
N PRO A 79 -14.28 -3.44 4.27
CA PRO A 79 -13.87 -2.12 3.82
C PRO A 79 -12.79 -1.52 4.74
N VAL A 80 -11.78 -0.92 4.12
CA VAL A 80 -10.70 -0.21 4.80
C VAL A 80 -10.55 1.17 4.18
N LEU A 81 -10.47 2.21 5.01
CA LEU A 81 -10.22 3.57 4.58
C LEU A 81 -9.02 4.13 5.34
N ALA A 82 -8.21 4.93 4.67
CA ALA A 82 -7.17 5.73 5.29
C ALA A 82 -7.65 7.17 5.47
N VAL A 83 -7.31 7.76 6.61
CA VAL A 83 -7.54 9.17 6.90
C VAL A 83 -6.24 9.82 7.34
N SER A 84 -6.09 11.12 7.06
CA SER A 84 -4.94 11.87 7.55
C SER A 84 -4.93 11.95 9.08
N LYS A 85 -3.77 12.12 9.67
CA LYS A 85 -3.61 12.22 11.13
C LYS A 85 -4.53 13.27 11.76
N PRO A 86 -4.62 14.53 11.25
CA PRO A 86 -5.52 15.52 11.84
C PRO A 86 -7.00 15.13 11.78
N VAL A 87 -7.41 14.41 10.73
CA VAL A 87 -8.80 13.91 10.62
C VAL A 87 -9.04 12.79 11.63
N GLY A 88 -8.12 11.84 11.70
CA GLY A 88 -8.22 10.71 12.64
C GLY A 88 -8.25 11.16 14.09
N GLU A 89 -7.40 12.12 14.46
CA GLU A 89 -7.36 12.69 15.82
C GLU A 89 -8.69 13.35 16.19
N ARG A 90 -9.30 14.13 15.29
CA ARG A 90 -10.65 14.70 15.52
C ARG A 90 -11.74 13.63 15.70
N ILE A 91 -11.63 12.51 14.99
CA ILE A 91 -12.59 11.41 15.16
C ILE A 91 -12.38 10.76 16.54
N LEU A 92 -11.13 10.56 16.96
CA LEU A 92 -10.80 10.02 18.28
C LEU A 92 -11.31 10.92 19.41
N GLU A 93 -11.06 12.20 19.35
CA GLU A 93 -11.57 13.18 20.31
C GLU A 93 -13.09 13.11 20.43
N LYS A 94 -13.78 13.04 19.29
CA LYS A 94 -15.23 12.91 19.27
C LYS A 94 -15.70 11.58 19.86
N LEU A 95 -15.00 10.50 19.59
CA LEU A 95 -15.30 9.18 20.15
C LEU A 95 -15.16 9.19 21.68
N GLU A 96 -14.07 9.76 22.19
CA GLU A 96 -13.83 9.91 23.63
C GLU A 96 -14.92 10.75 24.31
N GLN A 97 -15.33 11.85 23.70
CA GLN A 97 -16.41 12.69 24.20
C GLN A 97 -17.73 11.93 24.27
N TYR A 98 -18.08 11.16 23.23
CA TYR A 98 -19.29 10.35 23.21
C TYR A 98 -19.26 9.26 24.28
N GLN A 99 -18.10 8.63 24.49
CA GLN A 99 -17.93 7.63 25.54
C GLN A 99 -18.10 8.22 26.95
N GLN A 100 -17.55 9.42 27.21
CA GLN A 100 -17.72 10.13 28.48
C GLN A 100 -19.19 10.48 28.74
N ASP A 101 -19.93 10.80 27.70
CA ASP A 101 -21.37 11.09 27.75
C ASP A 101 -22.24 9.83 27.84
N GLY A 102 -21.65 8.62 27.82
CA GLY A 102 -22.38 7.35 27.78
C GLY A 102 -23.14 7.11 26.47
N LYS A 103 -22.73 7.77 25.38
CA LYS A 103 -23.33 7.69 24.06
C LYS A 103 -22.50 6.80 23.12
N ILE A 104 -23.15 6.29 22.09
CA ILE A 104 -22.51 5.53 21.01
C ILE A 104 -22.34 6.47 19.81
N LEU A 105 -21.12 6.54 19.27
CA LEU A 105 -20.86 7.19 18.00
C LEU A 105 -21.11 6.22 16.86
N TYR A 106 -21.99 6.60 15.95
CA TYR A 106 -22.24 5.85 14.71
C TYR A 106 -21.52 6.53 13.55
N ALA A 107 -21.05 5.72 12.61
CA ALA A 107 -20.48 6.17 11.36
C ALA A 107 -20.87 5.19 10.25
N ASP A 108 -21.08 5.72 9.05
CA ASP A 108 -21.27 4.93 7.84
C ASP A 108 -19.96 4.92 7.05
N LEU A 109 -19.56 3.75 6.59
CA LEU A 109 -18.38 3.56 5.76
C LEU A 109 -18.82 2.86 4.48
N GLU A 110 -18.61 3.53 3.35
CA GLU A 110 -18.89 2.99 2.03
C GLU A 110 -17.58 2.87 1.23
N SER A 111 -17.39 1.71 0.61
CA SER A 111 -16.26 1.44 -0.27
C SER A 111 -16.75 0.69 -1.49
N GLN A 112 -16.42 1.19 -2.67
CA GLN A 112 -16.68 0.52 -3.94
C GLN A 112 -15.36 0.08 -4.55
N VAL A 113 -15.21 -1.22 -4.77
CA VAL A 113 -13.97 -1.83 -5.27
C VAL A 113 -14.32 -2.76 -6.43
N ASP A 114 -13.60 -2.60 -7.54
CA ASP A 114 -13.62 -3.53 -8.67
C ASP A 114 -12.32 -4.34 -8.67
N THR A 115 -12.41 -5.60 -8.27
CA THR A 115 -11.29 -6.53 -8.21
C THR A 115 -11.35 -7.53 -9.37
N GLY A 116 -10.21 -7.82 -9.96
CA GLY A 116 -10.12 -8.79 -11.04
C GLY A 116 -8.78 -8.75 -11.74
N VAL A 117 -8.61 -9.62 -12.73
CA VAL A 117 -7.43 -9.58 -13.59
C VAL A 117 -7.54 -8.36 -14.49
N LYS A 118 -6.56 -7.46 -14.39
CA LYS A 118 -6.47 -6.25 -15.19
C LYS A 118 -5.24 -6.33 -16.08
N GLN A 119 -5.36 -5.83 -17.30
CA GLN A 119 -4.21 -5.68 -18.17
C GLN A 119 -3.47 -4.40 -17.79
N VAL A 120 -2.18 -4.53 -17.58
CA VAL A 120 -1.28 -3.40 -17.30
C VAL A 120 -0.14 -3.40 -18.31
N GLU A 121 0.47 -2.25 -18.54
CA GLU A 121 1.60 -2.10 -19.44
C GLU A 121 2.90 -2.17 -18.64
N LEU A 122 3.90 -2.86 -19.21
CA LEU A 122 5.27 -2.88 -18.73
C LEU A 122 6.15 -2.25 -19.79
N PRO A 123 6.44 -0.93 -19.73
CA PRO A 123 7.36 -0.29 -20.65
C PRO A 123 8.77 -0.85 -20.47
N ILE A 124 9.40 -1.18 -21.60
CA ILE A 124 10.79 -1.67 -21.64
C ILE A 124 11.53 -0.89 -22.71
N ALA A 125 12.72 -0.40 -22.37
CA ALA A 125 13.67 0.13 -23.32
C ALA A 125 14.90 -0.77 -23.39
N GLU A 126 15.46 -0.95 -24.59
CA GLU A 126 16.68 -1.73 -24.80
C GLU A 126 17.68 -0.94 -25.60
N ILE A 127 18.92 -0.93 -25.14
CA ILE A 127 20.08 -0.39 -25.84
C ILE A 127 21.00 -1.58 -26.13
N PRO A 128 21.14 -1.98 -27.40
CA PRO A 128 21.95 -3.15 -27.76
C PRO A 128 23.43 -2.94 -27.41
N GLY A 129 24.05 -3.99 -26.89
CA GLY A 129 25.49 -4.14 -26.74
C GLY A 129 26.05 -5.17 -27.72
N LYS A 130 27.28 -5.61 -27.49
CA LYS A 130 27.97 -6.61 -28.32
C LYS A 130 27.56 -8.04 -28.01
N SER A 131 27.00 -8.29 -26.85
CA SER A 131 26.53 -9.58 -26.36
C SER A 131 25.00 -9.63 -26.32
N GLU A 132 24.43 -10.82 -26.44
CA GLU A 132 23.00 -11.06 -26.18
C GLU A 132 22.65 -10.97 -24.69
N ASP A 133 23.64 -11.10 -23.81
CA ASP A 133 23.47 -10.88 -22.39
C ASP A 133 23.15 -9.43 -22.10
N PHE A 134 22.43 -9.16 -21.04
CA PHE A 134 22.00 -7.81 -20.69
C PHE A 134 22.15 -7.49 -19.20
N VAL A 135 22.33 -6.21 -18.92
CA VAL A 135 22.18 -5.64 -17.59
C VAL A 135 20.75 -5.06 -17.49
N LEU A 136 20.01 -5.45 -16.46
CA LEU A 136 18.68 -4.92 -16.21
C LEU A 136 18.74 -3.76 -15.22
N LEU A 137 18.24 -2.59 -15.63
CA LEU A 137 17.84 -1.53 -14.73
C LEU A 137 16.34 -1.67 -14.48
N SER A 138 15.96 -1.78 -13.21
CA SER A 138 14.58 -2.01 -12.78
C SER A 138 14.12 -0.87 -11.91
N CYS A 139 13.03 -0.23 -12.28
CA CYS A 139 12.33 0.77 -11.49
C CYS A 139 10.81 0.56 -11.62
N HIS A 140 9.99 1.27 -10.86
CA HIS A 140 8.54 1.19 -10.98
C HIS A 140 7.96 2.56 -11.28
N TYR A 141 6.93 2.61 -12.14
CA TYR A 141 6.33 3.87 -12.57
C TYR A 141 5.06 4.24 -11.81
N ASP A 142 4.49 3.31 -11.05
CA ASP A 142 3.41 3.63 -10.14
C ASP A 142 3.93 4.40 -8.93
N THR A 143 3.14 5.32 -8.43
CA THR A 143 3.57 6.28 -7.43
C THR A 143 2.53 6.48 -6.33
N TRP A 144 3.01 6.93 -5.17
CA TRP A 144 2.16 7.48 -4.14
C TRP A 144 1.92 8.97 -4.42
N TYR A 145 0.66 9.39 -4.53
CA TYR A 145 0.31 10.78 -4.87
C TYR A 145 1.01 11.29 -6.13
N ARG A 146 1.86 12.31 -5.94
CA ARG A 146 2.64 12.91 -7.01
C ARG A 146 3.94 12.16 -7.28
N GLY A 147 4.32 11.23 -6.42
CA GLY A 147 5.45 10.33 -6.60
C GLY A 147 6.80 11.02 -6.81
N ALA A 148 6.97 12.26 -6.35
CA ALA A 148 8.17 13.03 -6.68
C ALA A 148 9.46 12.32 -6.26
N PHE A 149 9.45 11.63 -5.13
CA PHE A 149 10.58 10.83 -4.66
C PHE A 149 10.40 9.35 -4.97
N ASP A 150 9.25 8.79 -4.64
CA ASP A 150 8.90 7.40 -4.86
C ASP A 150 7.77 7.29 -5.91
N ASN A 151 8.09 7.05 -7.21
CA ASN A 151 9.44 6.68 -7.68
C ASN A 151 9.90 7.51 -8.90
N CYS A 152 9.34 8.70 -9.14
CA CYS A 152 9.69 9.52 -10.30
C CYS A 152 11.18 9.88 -10.36
N THR A 153 11.88 9.92 -9.22
CA THR A 153 13.34 10.14 -9.21
C THR A 153 14.09 8.98 -9.86
N ALA A 154 13.72 7.74 -9.59
CA ALA A 154 14.32 6.57 -10.21
C ALA A 154 13.96 6.49 -11.71
N ASP A 155 12.72 6.84 -12.07
CA ASP A 155 12.28 6.88 -13.45
C ASP A 155 13.05 7.92 -14.27
N ALA A 156 13.24 9.11 -13.72
CA ALA A 156 14.03 10.16 -14.35
C ALA A 156 15.50 9.75 -14.49
N LEU A 157 16.08 9.12 -13.46
CA LEU A 157 17.43 8.60 -13.51
C LEU A 157 17.58 7.51 -14.59
N ALA A 158 16.62 6.59 -14.68
CA ALA A 158 16.63 5.54 -15.69
C ALA A 158 16.58 6.11 -17.12
N LEU A 159 15.79 7.16 -17.34
CA LEU A 159 15.73 7.86 -18.63
C LEU A 159 17.04 8.57 -18.96
N GLU A 160 17.68 9.22 -18.00
CA GLU A 160 18.99 9.87 -18.22
C GLU A 160 20.09 8.85 -18.47
N LEU A 161 20.09 7.72 -17.78
CA LEU A 161 20.99 6.62 -18.05
C LEU A 161 20.76 6.03 -19.46
N ALA A 162 19.51 5.89 -19.89
CA ALA A 162 19.17 5.45 -21.23
C ALA A 162 19.79 6.40 -22.29
N ARG A 163 19.64 7.70 -22.11
CA ARG A 163 20.25 8.72 -23.01
C ARG A 163 21.76 8.60 -23.03
N TYR A 164 22.39 8.54 -21.87
CA TYR A 164 23.84 8.45 -21.73
C TYR A 164 24.41 7.22 -22.44
N PHE A 165 23.80 6.05 -22.22
CA PHE A 165 24.29 4.81 -22.81
C PHE A 165 23.91 4.64 -24.28
N LYS A 166 22.80 5.22 -24.74
CA LYS A 166 22.44 5.23 -26.15
C LYS A 166 23.53 5.84 -27.02
N ASP A 167 24.10 6.98 -26.59
CA ASP A 167 25.17 7.64 -27.31
C ASP A 167 26.52 6.90 -27.25
N ARG A 168 26.60 5.82 -26.49
CA ARG A 168 27.79 4.98 -26.27
C ARG A 168 27.52 3.49 -26.50
N SER A 169 26.51 3.18 -27.25
CA SER A 169 26.08 1.80 -27.47
C SER A 169 27.17 0.92 -28.12
N ASP A 170 28.02 1.52 -28.94
CA ASP A 170 29.19 0.87 -29.54
C ASP A 170 30.26 0.40 -28.53
N GLN A 171 30.27 1.00 -27.34
CA GLN A 171 31.18 0.66 -26.24
C GLN A 171 30.60 -0.39 -25.26
N LEU A 172 29.29 -0.66 -25.32
CA LEU A 172 28.65 -1.60 -24.42
C LEU A 172 29.03 -3.05 -24.77
N GLN A 173 29.54 -3.78 -23.78
CA GLN A 173 29.74 -5.22 -23.90
C GLN A 173 28.43 -5.96 -23.79
N TYR A 174 27.59 -5.63 -22.83
CA TYR A 174 26.27 -6.17 -22.60
C TYR A 174 25.20 -5.19 -23.03
N SER A 175 24.06 -5.69 -23.48
CA SER A 175 22.90 -4.85 -23.73
C SER A 175 22.40 -4.23 -22.42
N LEU A 176 21.86 -3.00 -22.47
CA LEU A 176 21.21 -2.39 -21.34
C LEU A 176 19.70 -2.45 -21.55
N ARG A 177 19.02 -3.14 -20.67
CA ARG A 177 17.55 -3.23 -20.64
C ARG A 177 17.02 -2.47 -19.46
N ILE A 178 16.04 -1.60 -19.67
CA ILE A 178 15.39 -0.81 -18.63
C ILE A 178 13.93 -1.19 -18.60
N ALA A 179 13.43 -1.57 -17.44
CA ALA A 179 12.04 -1.95 -17.24
C ALA A 179 11.38 -1.07 -16.16
N TRP A 180 10.22 -0.48 -16.50
CA TRP A 180 9.38 0.28 -15.59
C TRP A 180 8.18 -0.57 -15.19
N TRP A 181 8.23 -1.11 -13.98
CA TRP A 181 7.22 -2.05 -13.49
C TRP A 181 5.96 -1.31 -13.02
N PRO A 182 4.77 -1.83 -13.28
CA PRO A 182 3.55 -1.40 -12.61
C PRO A 182 3.43 -2.09 -11.25
N GLY A 183 2.65 -1.49 -10.33
CA GLY A 183 2.11 -2.20 -9.19
C GLY A 183 3.06 -2.46 -8.01
N HIS A 184 4.22 -1.81 -7.95
CA HIS A 184 5.09 -1.90 -6.76
C HIS A 184 4.38 -1.41 -5.51
N SER A 185 3.74 -0.26 -5.59
CA SER A 185 3.00 0.36 -4.49
C SER A 185 1.62 -0.27 -4.28
N ASN A 186 1.10 -0.98 -5.28
CA ASN A 186 -0.25 -1.55 -5.30
C ASN A 186 -0.28 -3.09 -5.17
N GLY A 187 0.76 -3.72 -4.64
CA GLY A 187 0.74 -5.14 -4.38
C GLY A 187 1.80 -5.98 -5.09
N ARG A 188 2.88 -5.36 -5.53
CA ARG A 188 4.09 -6.02 -6.06
C ARG A 188 3.84 -7.04 -7.17
N TYR A 189 3.71 -6.55 -8.37
CA TYR A 189 3.92 -7.37 -9.57
C TYR A 189 5.40 -7.27 -9.96
N MET A 190 6.23 -8.09 -9.38
CA MET A 190 7.63 -8.26 -9.81
C MET A 190 7.91 -9.73 -9.99
#